data_c798f557f09cdff366ce01f259f6191d
#
_entry.id   c798f557f09cdff366ce01f259f6191d
#
_cell.length_a   1.000
_cell.length_b   1.000
_cell.length_c   1.000
_cell.angle_alpha   90.00
_cell.angle_beta   90.00
_cell.angle_gamma   90.00
#
_symmetry.space_group_name_H-M   'P 1'
#
loop_
_entity.id
_entity.type
_entity.pdbx_description
1 polymer ?
#
loop_
_entity_poly.entity_id
_entity_poly.type
_entity_poly.pdbx_seq_one_letter_code
_entity_poly.pdbx_strand_id
1 'polypeptide(L)'
;AYFLRHPLEATASLRVRKDWHKRITLLSVMQNLDNQMAFRWGGLFGKGLQSVSLSKQRVPAYIPEANQAARTYSALSNGVPHNSVLESMFNMSVTAHILGGCPIGADIDNGVIDSHHEVFGYPGLYVMDGSAIPANVGVNPSLTITALTERAMSRFPSKS
;
A
#
# COMPACT_ATOMS: atom_id res chain seq x y z
N ALA A 1 17.86 -12.94 11.63
CA ALA A 1 18.65 -12.98 12.87
C ALA A 1 17.87 -13.45 14.10
N TYR A 2 16.59 -13.02 14.31
CA TYR A 2 15.77 -13.45 15.45
C TYR A 2 15.48 -14.95 15.42
N PHE A 3 15.03 -15.49 14.32
CA PHE A 3 14.70 -16.91 14.15
C PHE A 3 15.88 -17.87 14.41
N LEU A 4 17.10 -17.43 14.10
CA LEU A 4 18.30 -18.23 14.35
C LEU A 4 18.67 -18.25 15.86
N ARG A 5 18.29 -17.22 16.59
CA ARG A 5 18.56 -17.12 18.03
C ARG A 5 17.46 -17.75 18.90
N HIS A 6 16.23 -17.84 18.37
CA HIS A 6 15.04 -18.32 19.06
C HIS A 6 14.25 -19.33 18.22
N PRO A 7 14.85 -20.47 17.83
CA PRO A 7 14.23 -21.38 16.87
C PRO A 7 12.93 -22.00 17.38
N LEU A 8 12.81 -22.29 18.67
CA LEU A 8 11.61 -22.89 19.25
C LEU A 8 10.43 -21.91 19.29
N GLU A 9 10.66 -20.66 19.62
CA GLU A 9 9.65 -19.60 19.60
C GLU A 9 9.22 -19.31 18.16
N ALA A 10 10.16 -19.27 17.24
CA ALA A 10 9.92 -19.06 15.82
C ALA A 10 9.02 -20.16 15.25
N THR A 11 9.32 -21.42 15.49
CA THR A 11 8.50 -22.55 15.01
C THR A 11 7.11 -22.59 15.69
N ALA A 12 7.04 -22.25 16.97
CA ALA A 12 5.76 -22.16 17.70
C ALA A 12 4.86 -21.04 17.16
N SER A 13 5.44 -19.93 16.73
CA SER A 13 4.71 -18.79 16.20
C SER A 13 4.15 -19.04 14.79
N LEU A 14 4.78 -19.91 14.01
CA LEU A 14 4.31 -20.30 12.66
C LEU A 14 3.08 -21.24 12.69
N ARG A 15 2.77 -21.83 13.83
CA ARG A 15 1.57 -22.69 13.94
C ARG A 15 0.33 -21.84 13.86
N VAL A 16 -0.52 -22.13 12.87
CA VAL A 16 -1.86 -21.54 12.77
C VAL A 16 -2.69 -21.97 13.98
N ARG A 17 -3.03 -21.02 14.84
CA ARG A 17 -3.83 -21.29 16.04
C ARG A 17 -5.27 -20.85 15.81
N LYS A 18 -6.22 -21.55 16.48
CA LYS A 18 -7.66 -21.27 16.38
C LYS A 18 -8.02 -19.80 16.64
N ASP A 19 -7.30 -19.12 17.54
CA ASP A 19 -7.54 -17.73 17.92
C ASP A 19 -6.43 -16.78 17.42
N TRP A 20 -5.90 -17.03 16.24
CA TRP A 20 -4.81 -16.24 15.65
C TRP A 20 -5.14 -14.74 15.61
N HIS A 21 -6.34 -14.38 15.18
CA HIS A 21 -6.81 -12.99 15.08
C HIS A 21 -6.82 -12.23 16.41
N LYS A 22 -6.89 -12.94 17.54
CA LYS A 22 -6.82 -12.34 18.88
C LYS A 22 -5.39 -12.18 19.42
N ARG A 23 -4.42 -12.73 18.71
CA ARG A 23 -3.02 -12.83 19.15
C ARG A 23 -2.03 -12.08 18.26
N ILE A 24 -2.52 -11.52 17.18
CA ILE A 24 -1.69 -10.75 16.25
C ILE A 24 -1.93 -9.25 16.45
N THR A 25 -0.84 -8.51 16.43
CA THR A 25 -0.87 -7.05 16.26
C THR A 25 -0.18 -6.73 14.95
N LEU A 26 -0.89 -6.05 14.06
CA LEU A 26 -0.35 -5.61 12.78
C LEU A 26 0.21 -4.20 12.94
N LEU A 27 1.49 -4.03 12.68
CA LEU A 27 2.13 -2.73 12.60
C LEU A 27 2.22 -2.33 11.13
N SER A 28 1.41 -1.35 10.74
CA SER A 28 1.46 -0.78 9.41
C SER A 28 2.36 0.45 9.43
N VAL A 29 3.43 0.42 8.65
CA VAL A 29 4.41 1.50 8.61
C VAL A 29 4.39 2.14 7.24
N MET A 30 4.27 3.47 7.22
CA MET A 30 4.30 4.27 6.01
C MET A 30 5.68 4.93 5.87
N GLN A 31 6.21 4.94 4.67
CA GLN A 31 7.44 5.65 4.35
C GLN A 31 7.17 6.79 3.37
N ASN A 32 7.92 7.87 3.51
CA ASN A 32 7.80 9.05 2.65
C ASN A 32 9.05 9.20 1.77
N LEU A 33 9.32 8.19 0.97
CA LEU A 33 10.40 8.22 -0.01
C LEU A 33 9.84 8.61 -1.38
N ASP A 34 10.59 9.43 -2.11
CA ASP A 34 10.25 9.79 -3.49
C ASP A 34 10.63 8.63 -4.44
N ASN A 35 9.74 7.66 -4.50
CA ASN A 35 9.86 6.53 -5.40
C ASN A 35 8.54 6.31 -6.15
N GLN A 36 8.66 6.19 -7.45
CA GLN A 36 7.55 6.00 -8.35
C GLN A 36 7.63 4.63 -9.02
N MET A 37 6.47 4.04 -9.20
CA MET A 37 6.32 2.78 -9.90
C MET A 37 5.31 2.94 -11.04
N ALA A 38 5.48 2.16 -12.08
CA ALA A 38 4.52 2.04 -13.16
C ALA A 38 4.19 0.58 -13.42
N PHE A 39 3.07 0.36 -14.08
CA PHE A 39 2.73 -0.94 -14.64
C PHE A 39 3.11 -0.97 -16.12
N ARG A 40 3.75 -2.06 -16.52
CA ARG A 40 4.08 -2.33 -17.91
C ARG A 40 3.56 -3.70 -18.31
N TRP A 41 2.97 -3.78 -19.50
CA TRP A 41 2.60 -5.07 -20.06
C TRP A 41 3.86 -5.81 -20.51
N GLY A 42 4.03 -7.03 -20.07
CA GLY A 42 5.22 -7.83 -20.33
C GLY A 42 5.23 -9.08 -19.47
N GLY A 43 6.39 -9.68 -19.25
CA GLY A 43 6.57 -10.85 -18.40
C GLY A 43 7.26 -11.98 -19.09
N LEU A 44 7.58 -13.04 -18.35
CA LEU A 44 8.07 -14.29 -18.91
C LEU A 44 7.01 -14.80 -19.90
N PHE A 45 7.31 -14.85 -21.18
CA PHE A 45 6.40 -15.14 -22.29
C PHE A 45 5.52 -13.96 -22.80
N GLY A 46 5.82 -12.70 -22.44
CA GLY A 46 5.13 -11.54 -22.97
C GLY A 46 3.67 -11.39 -22.52
N LYS A 47 3.22 -12.14 -21.52
CA LYS A 47 1.85 -12.11 -21.02
C LYS A 47 1.82 -11.79 -19.52
N GLY A 48 1.31 -10.65 -19.18
CA GLY A 48 1.07 -10.25 -17.80
C GLY A 48 1.44 -8.80 -17.50
N LEU A 49 0.93 -8.30 -16.37
CA LEU A 49 1.21 -6.97 -15.86
C LEU A 49 2.41 -7.06 -14.91
N GLN A 50 3.42 -6.23 -15.16
CA GLN A 50 4.61 -6.13 -14.32
C GLN A 50 4.73 -4.74 -13.71
N SER A 51 5.08 -4.68 -12.43
CA SER A 51 5.49 -3.42 -11.81
C SER A 51 6.95 -3.11 -12.14
N VAL A 52 7.21 -1.89 -12.55
CA VAL A 52 8.55 -1.39 -12.84
C VAL A 52 8.80 -0.11 -12.03
N SER A 53 10.01 0.04 -11.49
CA SER A 53 10.41 1.28 -10.82
C SER A 53 10.74 2.34 -11.87
N LEU A 54 10.16 3.51 -11.74
CA LEU A 54 10.49 4.69 -12.57
C LEU A 54 11.60 5.51 -11.95
N SER A 55 11.77 5.45 -10.64
CA SER A 55 12.82 6.15 -9.92
C SER A 55 14.12 5.34 -9.90
N LYS A 56 15.26 6.04 -9.79
CA LYS A 56 16.58 5.42 -9.63
C LYS A 56 16.68 4.59 -8.34
N GLN A 57 15.93 4.98 -7.32
CA GLN A 57 15.89 4.30 -6.02
C GLN A 57 14.71 3.34 -5.99
N ARG A 58 14.99 2.07 -5.77
CA ARG A 58 13.93 1.07 -5.54
C ARG A 58 13.22 1.33 -4.22
N VAL A 59 11.94 0.99 -4.16
CA VAL A 59 11.18 0.96 -2.91
C VAL A 59 11.83 -0.08 -1.98
N PRO A 60 12.41 0.33 -0.83
CA PRO A 60 13.02 -0.62 0.08
C PRO A 60 11.94 -1.46 0.78
N ALA A 61 12.14 -2.76 0.85
CA ALA A 61 11.32 -3.64 1.67
C ALA A 61 11.71 -3.58 3.16
N TYR A 62 12.93 -3.14 3.46
CA TYR A 62 13.44 -3.02 4.81
C TYR A 62 13.42 -1.56 5.28
N ILE A 63 12.69 -1.29 6.37
CA ILE A 63 12.61 0.00 7.03
C ILE A 63 13.19 -0.18 8.44
N PRO A 64 14.41 0.34 8.74
CA PRO A 64 15.10 0.14 10.02
C PRO A 64 14.27 0.55 11.23
N GLU A 65 13.63 1.72 11.17
CA GLU A 65 12.81 2.30 12.23
C GLU A 65 11.58 1.42 12.53
N ALA A 66 10.94 0.91 11.49
CA ALA A 66 9.81 -0.01 11.61
C ALA A 66 10.22 -1.31 12.31
N ASN A 67 11.37 -1.85 11.92
CA ASN A 67 11.91 -3.06 12.53
C ASN A 67 12.31 -2.83 13.99
N GLN A 68 12.84 -1.68 14.33
CA GLN A 68 13.15 -1.32 15.72
C GLN A 68 11.88 -1.18 16.54
N ALA A 69 10.87 -0.48 16.04
CA ALA A 69 9.57 -0.34 16.69
C ALA A 69 8.90 -1.70 16.93
N ALA A 70 8.90 -2.59 15.93
CA ALA A 70 8.36 -3.94 16.07
C ALA A 70 9.07 -4.77 17.14
N ARG A 71 10.41 -4.67 17.24
CA ARG A 71 11.18 -5.34 18.29
C ARG A 71 10.89 -4.78 19.69
N THR A 72 10.82 -3.46 19.82
CA THR A 72 10.47 -2.81 21.08
C THR A 72 9.06 -3.21 21.51
N TYR A 73 8.09 -3.16 20.59
CA TYR A 73 6.72 -3.58 20.87
C TYR A 73 6.65 -5.05 21.30
N SER A 74 7.35 -5.94 20.59
CA SER A 74 7.35 -7.37 20.92
C SER A 74 7.98 -7.64 22.29
N ALA A 75 9.03 -6.93 22.66
CA ALA A 75 9.64 -7.04 23.98
C ALA A 75 8.69 -6.60 25.11
N LEU A 76 7.95 -5.51 24.89
CA LEU A 76 6.98 -4.99 25.87
C LEU A 76 5.71 -5.85 25.98
N SER A 77 5.28 -6.46 24.88
CA SER A 77 4.07 -7.29 24.82
C SER A 77 4.32 -8.79 25.04
N ASN A 78 5.58 -9.17 25.28
CA ASN A 78 6.01 -10.57 25.34
C ASN A 78 5.63 -11.35 24.06
N GLY A 79 5.70 -10.67 22.93
CA GLY A 79 5.35 -11.18 21.60
C GLY A 79 6.57 -11.61 20.79
N VAL A 80 6.32 -12.22 19.64
CA VAL A 80 7.36 -12.60 18.68
C VAL A 80 7.24 -11.71 17.44
N PRO A 81 8.29 -10.94 17.07
CA PRO A 81 8.24 -10.09 15.90
C PRO A 81 8.29 -10.92 14.62
N HIS A 82 7.36 -10.66 13.72
CA HIS A 82 7.30 -11.26 12.41
C HIS A 82 7.33 -10.20 11.31
N ASN A 83 8.01 -10.52 10.21
CA ASN A 83 7.91 -9.77 8.96
C ASN A 83 7.19 -10.62 7.91
N SER A 84 6.69 -9.97 6.87
CA SER A 84 6.20 -10.65 5.68
C SER A 84 7.30 -11.53 5.07
N VAL A 85 6.93 -12.74 4.64
CA VAL A 85 7.85 -13.65 3.95
C VAL A 85 8.34 -13.02 2.64
N LEU A 86 7.48 -12.31 1.92
CA LEU A 86 7.82 -11.64 0.66
C LEU A 86 8.87 -10.54 0.88
N GLU A 87 8.73 -9.76 1.94
CA GLU A 87 9.72 -8.73 2.30
C GLU A 87 11.04 -9.35 2.74
N SER A 88 10.97 -10.39 3.58
CA SER A 88 12.17 -10.97 4.20
C SER A 88 13.00 -11.82 3.23
N MET A 89 12.38 -12.58 2.35
CA MET A 89 13.07 -13.52 1.45
C MET A 89 13.32 -12.95 0.05
N PHE A 90 12.41 -12.12 -0.45
CA PHE A 90 12.47 -11.65 -1.84
C PHE A 90 12.76 -10.17 -1.95
N ASN A 91 12.94 -9.47 -0.83
CA ASN A 91 13.15 -8.02 -0.79
C ASN A 91 12.07 -7.28 -1.61
N MET A 92 10.83 -7.73 -1.49
CA MET A 92 9.66 -7.17 -2.14
C MET A 92 8.90 -6.28 -1.16
N SER A 93 8.73 -5.02 -1.51
CA SER A 93 7.85 -4.12 -0.77
C SER A 93 6.40 -4.45 -1.06
N VAL A 94 5.58 -4.49 -0.01
CA VAL A 94 4.14 -4.76 -0.09
C VAL A 94 3.38 -3.51 0.33
N THR A 95 2.39 -3.11 -0.45
CA THR A 95 1.50 -2.00 -0.10
C THR A 95 0.05 -2.43 -0.20
N ALA A 96 -0.78 -1.93 0.73
CA ALA A 96 -2.23 -2.03 0.67
C ALA A 96 -2.88 -0.80 0.00
N HIS A 97 -2.13 0.29 -0.15
CA HIS A 97 -2.63 1.55 -0.69
C HIS A 97 -1.76 1.96 -1.88
N ILE A 98 -2.21 1.61 -3.07
CA ILE A 98 -1.60 2.09 -4.31
C ILE A 98 -2.17 3.47 -4.60
N LEU A 99 -1.31 4.49 -4.65
CA LEU A 99 -1.67 5.86 -4.93
C LEU A 99 -1.21 6.26 -6.33
N GLY A 100 -1.90 7.22 -6.94
CA GLY A 100 -1.58 7.72 -8.27
C GLY A 100 -2.05 6.82 -9.41
N GLY A 101 -1.89 7.32 -10.63
CA GLY A 101 -2.33 6.65 -11.85
C GLY A 101 -3.55 7.31 -12.51
N CYS A 102 -4.47 7.88 -11.70
CA CYS A 102 -5.61 8.66 -12.20
C CYS A 102 -5.71 10.02 -11.48
N PRO A 103 -4.70 10.89 -11.57
CA PRO A 103 -4.69 12.15 -10.84
C PRO A 103 -5.78 13.09 -11.34
N ILE A 104 -6.29 13.91 -10.40
CA ILE A 104 -7.20 15.01 -10.72
C ILE A 104 -6.41 16.09 -11.47
N GLY A 105 -6.94 16.54 -12.60
CA GLY A 105 -6.38 17.61 -13.42
C GLY A 105 -7.40 18.68 -13.80
N ALA A 106 -6.93 19.77 -14.37
CA ALA A 106 -7.79 20.80 -14.96
C ALA A 106 -8.36 20.38 -16.32
N ASP A 107 -7.61 19.54 -17.02
CA ASP A 107 -7.91 19.04 -18.37
C ASP A 107 -7.24 17.68 -18.60
N ILE A 108 -7.45 17.09 -19.76
CA ILE A 108 -6.93 15.77 -20.15
C ILE A 108 -5.40 15.72 -20.27
N ASP A 109 -4.73 16.87 -20.48
CA ASP A 109 -3.28 16.95 -20.59
C ASP A 109 -2.61 16.97 -19.21
N ASN A 110 -3.34 17.37 -18.16
CA ASN A 110 -2.84 17.54 -16.81
C ASN A 110 -3.39 16.53 -15.80
N GLY A 111 -4.35 15.69 -16.20
CA GLY A 111 -4.94 14.67 -15.33
C GLY A 111 -5.73 13.62 -16.10
N VAL A 112 -6.22 12.65 -15.36
CA VAL A 112 -7.07 11.58 -15.89
C VAL A 112 -8.54 11.83 -15.56
N ILE A 113 -8.81 12.47 -14.43
CA ILE A 113 -10.13 12.79 -13.93
C ILE A 113 -10.24 14.29 -13.59
N ASP A 114 -11.44 14.80 -13.68
CA ASP A 114 -11.77 16.16 -13.27
C ASP A 114 -11.96 16.30 -11.75
N SER A 115 -12.32 17.48 -11.28
CA SER A 115 -12.60 17.78 -9.87
C SER A 115 -13.86 17.09 -9.33
N HIS A 116 -14.67 16.47 -10.17
CA HIS A 116 -15.83 15.65 -9.82
C HIS A 116 -15.52 14.15 -9.87
N HIS A 117 -14.25 13.80 -10.12
CA HIS A 117 -13.75 12.45 -10.27
C HIS A 117 -14.25 11.73 -11.55
N GLU A 118 -14.81 12.45 -12.52
CA GLU A 118 -15.20 11.92 -13.80
C GLU A 118 -14.00 11.83 -14.75
N VAL A 119 -13.89 10.74 -15.49
CA VAL A 119 -12.77 10.49 -16.41
C VAL A 119 -12.92 11.34 -17.66
N PHE A 120 -11.89 12.12 -18.01
CA PHE A 120 -11.89 12.93 -19.23
C PHE A 120 -12.16 12.10 -20.48
N GLY A 121 -13.14 12.53 -21.28
CA GLY A 121 -13.53 11.84 -22.50
C GLY A 121 -14.43 10.60 -22.32
N TYR A 122 -14.80 10.25 -21.08
CA TYR A 122 -15.64 9.10 -20.77
C TYR A 122 -16.79 9.48 -19.83
N PRO A 123 -17.85 10.16 -20.33
CA PRO A 123 -18.97 10.57 -19.49
C PRO A 123 -19.61 9.39 -18.74
N GLY A 124 -19.87 9.57 -17.46
CA GLY A 124 -20.42 8.54 -16.57
C GLY A 124 -19.41 7.56 -15.98
N LEU A 125 -18.13 7.67 -16.31
CA LEU A 125 -17.06 6.87 -15.71
C LEU A 125 -16.33 7.67 -14.64
N TYR A 126 -16.25 7.12 -13.43
CA TYR A 126 -15.65 7.80 -12.27
C TYR A 126 -14.57 6.95 -11.62
N VAL A 127 -13.55 7.61 -11.05
CA VAL A 127 -12.50 6.99 -10.27
C VAL A 127 -12.51 7.56 -8.86
N MET A 128 -12.83 6.71 -7.86
CA MET A 128 -13.07 7.12 -6.47
C MET A 128 -12.24 6.29 -5.48
N ASP A 129 -10.99 6.04 -5.80
CA ASP A 129 -10.07 5.28 -4.95
C ASP A 129 -8.72 5.98 -4.78
N GLY A 130 -7.74 5.29 -4.23
CA GLY A 130 -6.39 5.84 -4.02
C GLY A 130 -5.68 6.28 -5.27
N SER A 131 -6.09 5.82 -6.47
CA SER A 131 -5.46 6.22 -7.72
C SER A 131 -5.69 7.69 -8.07
N ALA A 132 -6.73 8.33 -7.51
CA ALA A 132 -6.99 9.75 -7.64
C ALA A 132 -5.99 10.63 -6.87
N ILE A 133 -5.25 10.07 -5.91
CA ILE A 133 -4.29 10.80 -5.08
C ILE A 133 -2.93 10.84 -5.78
N PRO A 134 -2.42 12.00 -6.19
CA PRO A 134 -1.24 12.08 -7.06
C PRO A 134 0.08 11.80 -6.37
N ALA A 135 0.13 11.86 -5.02
CA ALA A 135 1.36 11.74 -4.26
C ALA A 135 1.16 11.06 -2.90
N ASN A 136 2.24 10.61 -2.31
CA ASN A 136 2.23 10.07 -0.96
C ASN A 136 1.87 11.16 0.06
N VAL A 137 0.84 10.91 0.85
CA VAL A 137 0.33 11.87 1.87
C VAL A 137 1.11 11.83 3.19
N GLY A 138 2.15 10.99 3.28
CA GLY A 138 3.02 10.89 4.47
C GLY A 138 2.45 10.11 5.64
N VAL A 139 1.16 9.78 5.60
CA VAL A 139 0.42 9.02 6.60
C VAL A 139 -0.45 7.97 5.91
N ASN A 140 -1.13 7.13 6.69
CA ASN A 140 -2.10 6.18 6.12
C ASN A 140 -3.18 6.93 5.30
N PRO A 141 -3.33 6.64 4.00
CA PRO A 141 -4.18 7.42 3.10
C PRO A 141 -5.67 7.10 3.20
N SER A 142 -6.10 6.13 4.00
CA SER A 142 -7.49 5.69 4.06
C SER A 142 -8.47 6.83 4.31
N LEU A 143 -8.15 7.74 5.26
CA LEU A 143 -9.00 8.91 5.54
C LEU A 143 -9.08 9.85 4.35
N THR A 144 -7.97 10.10 3.68
CA THR A 144 -7.90 10.96 2.49
C THR A 144 -8.71 10.34 1.33
N ILE A 145 -8.56 9.04 1.09
CA ILE A 145 -9.34 8.32 0.07
C ILE A 145 -10.84 8.44 0.36
N THR A 146 -11.25 8.17 1.61
CA THR A 146 -12.65 8.25 2.00
C THR A 146 -13.19 9.67 1.84
N ALA A 147 -12.47 10.68 2.31
CA ALA A 147 -12.90 12.07 2.22
C ALA A 147 -13.08 12.56 0.76
N LEU A 148 -12.16 12.15 -0.14
CA LEU A 148 -12.29 12.46 -1.57
C LEU A 148 -13.48 11.75 -2.21
N THR A 149 -13.71 10.49 -1.85
CA THR A 149 -14.85 9.70 -2.33
C THR A 149 -16.17 10.29 -1.85
N GLU A 150 -16.29 10.61 -0.56
CA GLU A 150 -17.48 11.25 0.02
C GLU A 150 -17.78 12.60 -0.66
N ARG A 151 -16.73 13.41 -0.87
CA ARG A 151 -16.86 14.67 -1.59
C ARG A 151 -17.35 14.46 -3.02
N ALA A 152 -16.85 13.47 -3.74
CA ALA A 152 -17.32 13.15 -5.08
C ALA A 152 -18.77 12.68 -5.07
N MET A 153 -19.12 11.75 -4.18
CA MET A 153 -20.48 11.23 -4.03
C MET A 153 -21.51 12.30 -3.63
N SER A 154 -21.12 13.30 -2.84
CA SER A 154 -22.03 14.39 -2.47
C SER A 154 -22.49 15.25 -3.65
N ARG A 155 -21.84 15.10 -4.82
CA ARG A 155 -22.16 15.82 -6.07
C ARG A 155 -22.96 14.99 -7.05
N PHE A 156 -23.16 13.70 -6.76
CA PHE A 156 -24.00 12.85 -7.58
C PHE A 156 -25.47 13.25 -7.45
N PRO A 157 -26.23 13.30 -8.56
CA PRO A 157 -27.64 13.56 -8.49
C PRO A 157 -28.34 12.45 -7.71
N SER A 158 -29.26 12.84 -6.82
CA SER A 158 -30.14 11.87 -6.15
C SER A 158 -30.97 11.14 -7.19
N LYS A 159 -31.14 9.84 -6.99
CA LYS A 159 -31.99 9.03 -7.84
C LYS A 159 -33.43 9.57 -7.72
N SER A 160 -33.94 10.13 -8.80
CA SER A 160 -35.35 10.52 -8.92
C SER A 160 -36.27 9.31 -8.96
#